data_faa42f574ed7a4886a80970c22be22fc
#
_entry.id   faa42f574ed7a4886a80970c22be22fc
#
_cell.length_a   1.000
_cell.length_b   1.000
_cell.length_c   1.000
_cell.angle_alpha   90.00
_cell.angle_beta   90.00
_cell.angle_gamma   90.00
#
_symmetry.space_group_name_H-M   'P 1'
#
loop_
_entity.id
_entity.type
_entity.pdbx_description
1 polymer ?
#
loop_
_entity_poly.entity_id
_entity_poly.type
_entity_poly.pdbx_seq_one_letter_code
_entity_poly.pdbx_strand_id
1 'polypeptide(L)'
;KVDNKGNMYICDDWTGATVCFEPDGKALYLGYQAAISLAIDEASNRLYSMKSNGDILLKDLNDYGGDPASVGNLIIAGAGAGNCGGMDIDKRTGDLYITNIGTNQIIKYVKDRWDTPIVIAGTGKSGYADGPVNEATFTSPWGIAVTADGNILVAGNGTAEASTVSADQSIRYIDQKTGMVTTFAGSGTSGNTDSSFEVLSYAGVNSALESLPAAFGAPSSVCVDKDGTVYVLDRRNNCVKKITTVEK
;
A
#
# COMPACT_ATOMS: atom_id res chain seq x y z
N LYS A 1 9.79 -4.81 -2.27
CA LYS A 1 10.29 -3.65 -1.50
C LYS A 1 11.79 -3.50 -1.68
N VAL A 2 12.30 -2.28 -1.53
CA VAL A 2 13.74 -1.99 -1.58
C VAL A 2 14.11 -1.24 -0.31
N ASP A 3 15.24 -1.61 0.31
CA ASP A 3 15.77 -0.93 1.48
C ASP A 3 16.77 0.19 1.11
N ASN A 4 17.28 0.91 2.10
CA ASN A 4 18.21 2.02 1.89
C ASN A 4 19.63 1.59 1.46
N LYS A 5 19.93 0.28 1.51
CA LYS A 5 21.17 -0.31 1.00
C LYS A 5 21.04 -0.76 -0.45
N GLY A 6 19.83 -0.68 -1.03
CA GLY A 6 19.49 -1.12 -2.37
C GLY A 6 19.17 -2.61 -2.45
N ASN A 7 19.01 -3.32 -1.34
CA ASN A 7 18.56 -4.70 -1.35
C ASN A 7 17.09 -4.77 -1.78
N MET A 8 16.77 -5.64 -2.70
CA MET A 8 15.42 -5.83 -3.23
C MET A 8 14.79 -7.10 -2.64
N TYR A 9 13.67 -6.94 -1.96
CA TYR A 9 12.91 -8.04 -1.35
C TYR A 9 11.70 -8.35 -2.21
N ILE A 10 11.59 -9.60 -2.61
CA ILE A 10 10.54 -10.11 -3.49
C ILE A 10 9.84 -11.28 -2.78
N CYS A 11 8.52 -11.27 -2.77
CA CYS A 11 7.72 -12.42 -2.44
C CYS A 11 7.07 -12.97 -3.71
N ASP A 12 7.08 -14.28 -3.83
CA ASP A 12 6.44 -15.03 -4.92
C ASP A 12 5.31 -15.89 -4.33
N ASP A 13 4.09 -15.50 -4.60
CA ASP A 13 2.89 -16.20 -4.09
C ASP A 13 2.75 -17.62 -4.67
N TRP A 14 3.24 -17.83 -5.88
CA TRP A 14 3.19 -19.15 -6.54
C TRP A 14 4.11 -20.18 -5.89
N THR A 15 5.38 -19.83 -5.70
CA THR A 15 6.35 -20.72 -5.04
C THR A 15 6.32 -20.59 -3.51
N GLY A 16 5.71 -19.53 -3.00
CA GLY A 16 5.72 -19.18 -1.57
C GLY A 16 7.05 -18.63 -1.09
N ALA A 17 8.02 -18.44 -1.98
CA ALA A 17 9.36 -17.98 -1.63
C ALA A 17 9.41 -16.48 -1.34
N THR A 18 10.22 -16.11 -0.36
CA THR A 18 10.67 -14.72 -0.16
C THR A 18 12.19 -14.69 -0.38
N VAL A 19 12.64 -13.82 -1.26
CA VAL A 19 14.05 -13.69 -1.67
C VAL A 19 14.50 -12.25 -1.53
N CYS A 20 15.71 -12.05 -1.02
CA CYS A 20 16.42 -10.78 -1.07
C CYS A 20 17.49 -10.83 -2.16
N PHE A 21 17.53 -9.85 -3.03
CA PHE A 21 18.60 -9.62 -3.99
C PHE A 21 19.45 -8.45 -3.52
N GLU A 22 20.72 -8.69 -3.31
CA GLU A 22 21.71 -7.65 -3.02
C GLU A 22 22.09 -6.87 -4.29
N PRO A 23 22.58 -5.63 -4.20
CA PRO A 23 22.95 -4.83 -5.38
C PRO A 23 24.03 -5.45 -6.27
N ASP A 24 24.86 -6.34 -5.73
CA ASP A 24 25.88 -7.11 -6.46
C ASP A 24 25.32 -8.32 -7.23
N GLY A 25 23.99 -8.53 -7.13
CA GLY A 25 23.27 -9.63 -7.77
C GLY A 25 23.20 -10.92 -6.96
N LYS A 26 23.77 -10.94 -5.74
CA LYS A 26 23.63 -12.10 -4.85
C LYS A 26 22.19 -12.25 -4.39
N ALA A 27 21.66 -13.46 -4.48
CA ALA A 27 20.33 -13.81 -3.98
C ALA A 27 20.43 -14.52 -2.64
N LEU A 28 19.65 -14.02 -1.66
CA LEU A 28 19.51 -14.63 -0.35
C LEU A 28 18.07 -15.11 -0.18
N TYR A 29 17.94 -16.41 0.06
CA TYR A 29 16.64 -17.01 0.31
C TYR A 29 16.21 -16.76 1.76
N LEU A 30 15.04 -16.18 1.96
CA LEU A 30 14.51 -15.78 3.29
C LEU A 30 13.44 -16.75 3.83
N GLY A 31 13.08 -17.76 3.09
CA GLY A 31 12.14 -18.81 3.49
C GLY A 31 10.88 -18.89 2.64
N TYR A 32 10.06 -19.92 2.90
CA TYR A 32 8.75 -20.12 2.29
C TYR A 32 7.66 -19.46 3.16
N GLN A 33 7.18 -18.32 2.74
CA GLN A 33 6.21 -17.55 3.53
C GLN A 33 4.85 -17.44 2.86
N ALA A 34 4.75 -17.73 1.54
CA ALA A 34 3.57 -17.47 0.72
C ALA A 34 3.00 -16.06 0.95
N ALA A 35 3.91 -15.07 0.99
CA ALA A 35 3.56 -13.71 1.30
C ALA A 35 3.01 -13.01 0.06
N ILE A 36 1.94 -12.25 0.25
CA ILE A 36 1.34 -11.40 -0.78
C ILE A 36 1.81 -9.94 -0.68
N SER A 37 2.37 -9.56 0.47
CA SER A 37 2.90 -8.21 0.68
C SER A 37 4.06 -8.22 1.69
N LEU A 38 4.99 -7.28 1.52
CA LEU A 38 6.16 -7.10 2.36
C LEU A 38 6.24 -5.65 2.86
N ALA A 39 6.75 -5.47 4.08
CA ALA A 39 7.19 -4.18 4.61
C ALA A 39 8.54 -4.33 5.32
N ILE A 40 9.36 -3.28 5.29
CA ILE A 40 10.71 -3.29 5.86
C ILE A 40 10.84 -2.17 6.87
N ASP A 41 11.13 -2.52 8.12
CA ASP A 41 11.59 -1.59 9.15
C ASP A 41 13.13 -1.55 9.11
N GLU A 42 13.66 -0.60 8.38
CA GLU A 42 15.10 -0.43 8.21
C GLU A 42 15.78 -0.04 9.53
N ALA A 43 15.09 0.71 10.40
CA ALA A 43 15.62 1.14 11.69
C ALA A 43 15.84 -0.02 12.66
N SER A 44 14.96 -1.02 12.62
CA SER A 44 15.05 -2.23 13.46
C SER A 44 15.61 -3.43 12.69
N ASN A 45 15.94 -3.27 11.39
CA ASN A 45 16.38 -4.33 10.48
C ASN A 45 15.43 -5.54 10.47
N ARG A 46 14.14 -5.27 10.30
CA ARG A 46 13.06 -6.26 10.35
C ARG A 46 12.29 -6.31 9.05
N LEU A 47 12.00 -7.51 8.59
CA LEU A 47 11.10 -7.78 7.47
C LEU A 47 9.76 -8.29 8.01
N TYR A 48 8.69 -7.64 7.58
CA TYR A 48 7.33 -8.11 7.80
C TYR A 48 6.81 -8.70 6.50
N SER A 49 6.18 -9.87 6.59
CA SER A 49 5.55 -10.55 5.46
C SER A 49 4.11 -10.90 5.81
N MET A 50 3.19 -10.53 4.93
CA MET A 50 1.76 -10.76 5.10
C MET A 50 1.30 -11.85 4.13
N LYS A 51 0.64 -12.88 4.65
CA LYS A 51 0.04 -13.97 3.89
C LYS A 51 -1.36 -13.62 3.41
N SER A 52 -1.87 -14.38 2.45
CA SER A 52 -3.24 -14.22 1.93
C SER A 52 -4.33 -14.44 2.99
N ASN A 53 -4.06 -15.26 4.01
CA ASN A 53 -4.97 -15.45 5.14
C ASN A 53 -4.90 -14.34 6.20
N GLY A 54 -4.09 -13.31 5.97
CA GLY A 54 -3.90 -12.18 6.88
C GLY A 54 -2.89 -12.41 8.00
N ASP A 55 -2.21 -13.55 8.05
CA ASP A 55 -1.12 -13.74 9.00
C ASP A 55 0.04 -12.82 8.66
N ILE A 56 0.56 -12.11 9.65
CA ILE A 56 1.77 -11.29 9.50
C ILE A 56 2.89 -11.93 10.31
N LEU A 57 3.99 -12.19 9.61
CA LEU A 57 5.21 -12.77 10.16
C LEU A 57 6.29 -11.69 10.23
N LEU A 58 7.09 -11.75 11.29
CA LEU A 58 8.26 -10.91 11.52
C LEU A 58 9.54 -11.74 11.41
N LYS A 59 10.45 -11.31 10.54
CA LYS A 59 11.80 -11.87 10.45
C LYS A 59 12.83 -10.79 10.83
N ASP A 60 13.71 -11.10 11.76
CA ASP A 60 14.89 -10.29 12.05
C ASP A 60 15.93 -10.50 10.93
N LEU A 61 16.31 -9.44 10.25
CA LEU A 61 17.29 -9.50 9.18
C LEU A 61 18.74 -9.50 9.68
N ASN A 62 18.98 -9.36 10.98
CA ASN A 62 20.31 -9.57 11.58
C ASN A 62 20.62 -11.05 11.78
N ASP A 63 19.59 -11.90 11.83
CA ASP A 63 19.73 -13.36 12.03
C ASP A 63 19.72 -14.11 10.71
N TYR A 64 20.66 -13.77 9.82
CA TYR A 64 20.86 -14.44 8.52
C TYR A 64 21.54 -15.83 8.63
N GLY A 65 22.06 -16.18 9.80
CA GLY A 65 22.75 -17.47 10.04
C GLY A 65 21.81 -18.62 10.38
N GLY A 66 20.50 -18.35 10.47
CA GLY A 66 19.49 -19.33 10.80
C GLY A 66 19.08 -20.22 9.61
N ASP A 67 18.32 -21.25 9.93
CA ASP A 67 17.73 -22.17 8.98
C ASP A 67 16.99 -21.39 7.85
N PRO A 68 17.35 -21.62 6.55
CA PRO A 68 16.61 -21.06 5.42
C PRO A 68 15.10 -21.37 5.44
N ALA A 69 14.69 -22.42 6.15
CA ALA A 69 13.30 -22.75 6.40
C ALA A 69 12.62 -21.88 7.46
N SER A 70 13.39 -21.03 8.18
CA SER A 70 12.83 -20.13 9.18
C SER A 70 11.93 -19.07 8.54
N VAL A 71 10.65 -19.25 8.66
CA VAL A 71 9.61 -18.36 8.09
C VAL A 71 9.38 -17.06 8.87
N GLY A 72 10.11 -16.83 9.95
CA GLY A 72 9.87 -15.75 10.89
C GLY A 72 8.79 -16.08 11.92
N ASN A 73 8.60 -15.20 12.89
CA ASN A 73 7.64 -15.37 13.98
C ASN A 73 6.28 -14.78 13.60
N LEU A 74 5.21 -15.54 13.82
CA LEU A 74 3.85 -15.01 13.69
C LEU A 74 3.64 -13.94 14.78
N ILE A 75 3.33 -12.71 14.35
CA ILE A 75 3.05 -11.59 15.25
C ILE A 75 1.59 -11.15 15.24
N ILE A 76 0.90 -11.34 14.11
CA ILE A 76 -0.51 -11.04 13.95
C ILE A 76 -1.15 -12.22 13.23
N ALA A 77 -2.17 -12.82 13.82
CA ALA A 77 -2.97 -13.88 13.21
C ALA A 77 -4.22 -13.28 12.55
N GLY A 78 -4.42 -13.57 11.27
CA GLY A 78 -5.64 -13.21 10.54
C GLY A 78 -5.92 -11.71 10.50
N ALA A 79 -4.89 -10.88 10.29
CA ALA A 79 -5.10 -9.44 10.09
C ALA A 79 -6.18 -9.21 9.04
N GLY A 80 -7.07 -8.25 9.29
CA GLY A 80 -8.15 -7.95 8.36
C GLY A 80 -9.11 -9.12 8.07
N ALA A 81 -9.23 -10.09 8.98
CA ALA A 81 -10.03 -11.30 8.80
C ALA A 81 -9.69 -12.09 7.52
N GLY A 82 -8.42 -12.04 7.09
CA GLY A 82 -7.92 -12.80 5.93
C GLY A 82 -8.20 -12.18 4.57
N ASN A 83 -8.66 -10.94 4.51
CA ASN A 83 -8.94 -10.23 3.26
C ASN A 83 -8.07 -8.96 3.14
N CYS A 84 -6.76 -9.13 3.20
CA CYS A 84 -5.81 -8.05 3.05
C CYS A 84 -5.35 -7.88 1.60
N GLY A 85 -5.07 -6.64 1.18
CA GLY A 85 -4.49 -6.32 -0.12
C GLY A 85 -3.00 -6.03 -0.02
N GLY A 86 -2.63 -4.99 0.67
CA GLY A 86 -1.25 -4.53 0.80
C GLY A 86 -0.88 -4.16 2.23
N MET A 87 0.43 -4.05 2.46
CA MET A 87 1.01 -3.63 3.72
C MET A 87 2.18 -2.68 3.46
N ASP A 88 2.30 -1.67 4.30
CA ASP A 88 3.46 -0.80 4.36
C ASP A 88 3.72 -0.34 5.80
N ILE A 89 4.86 0.30 6.03
CA ILE A 89 5.31 0.73 7.36
C ILE A 89 5.60 2.22 7.39
N ASP A 90 5.23 2.89 8.45
CA ASP A 90 5.73 4.23 8.74
C ASP A 90 7.18 4.13 9.25
N LYS A 91 8.12 4.52 8.42
CA LYS A 91 9.56 4.44 8.74
C LYS A 91 9.97 5.31 9.94
N ARG A 92 9.13 6.25 10.36
CA ARG A 92 9.38 7.14 11.52
C ARG A 92 8.98 6.48 12.84
N THR A 93 7.90 5.69 12.84
CA THR A 93 7.32 5.10 14.05
C THR A 93 7.47 3.59 14.12
N GLY A 94 7.59 2.94 12.96
CA GLY A 94 7.56 1.49 12.83
C GLY A 94 6.16 0.88 12.87
N ASP A 95 5.11 1.71 12.81
CA ASP A 95 3.73 1.24 12.77
C ASP A 95 3.40 0.63 11.41
N LEU A 96 2.69 -0.50 11.41
CA LEU A 96 2.22 -1.16 10.20
C LEU A 96 0.85 -0.64 9.78
N TYR A 97 0.68 -0.48 8.48
CA TYR A 97 -0.59 -0.13 7.85
C TYR A 97 -0.96 -1.19 6.83
N ILE A 98 -2.21 -1.62 6.86
CA ILE A 98 -2.75 -2.61 5.92
C ILE A 98 -4.05 -2.11 5.29
N THR A 99 -4.29 -2.54 4.06
CA THR A 99 -5.59 -2.43 3.43
C THR A 99 -6.42 -3.68 3.71
N ASN A 100 -7.65 -3.50 4.16
CA ASN A 100 -8.60 -4.59 4.31
C ASN A 100 -9.64 -4.54 3.17
N ILE A 101 -9.51 -5.47 2.23
CA ILE A 101 -10.39 -5.57 1.06
C ILE A 101 -11.81 -5.96 1.46
N GLY A 102 -11.92 -6.87 2.44
CA GLY A 102 -13.22 -7.41 2.87
C GLY A 102 -14.09 -6.40 3.59
N THR A 103 -13.48 -5.50 4.37
CA THR A 103 -14.21 -4.46 5.12
C THR A 103 -14.07 -3.07 4.52
N ASN A 104 -13.36 -2.90 3.39
CA ASN A 104 -13.15 -1.59 2.75
C ASN A 104 -12.56 -0.55 3.72
N GLN A 105 -11.59 -0.95 4.52
CA GLN A 105 -10.99 -0.13 5.57
C GLN A 105 -9.47 -0.15 5.51
N ILE A 106 -8.87 0.87 6.09
CA ILE A 106 -7.43 0.97 6.30
C ILE A 106 -7.17 0.79 7.79
N ILE A 107 -6.31 -0.15 8.11
CA ILE A 107 -6.04 -0.58 9.50
C ILE A 107 -4.58 -0.30 9.84
N LYS A 108 -4.37 0.19 11.03
CA LYS A 108 -3.06 0.43 11.64
C LYS A 108 -2.80 -0.54 12.79
N TYR A 109 -1.60 -1.06 12.87
CA TYR A 109 -1.05 -1.72 14.04
C TYR A 109 0.12 -0.91 14.57
N VAL A 110 0.05 -0.54 15.85
CA VAL A 110 1.14 0.18 16.51
C VAL A 110 2.29 -0.79 16.75
N LYS A 111 3.51 -0.36 16.48
CA LYS A 111 4.73 -1.16 16.67
C LYS A 111 4.76 -1.83 18.04
N ASP A 112 5.03 -3.13 18.06
CA ASP A 112 5.10 -3.99 19.25
C ASP A 112 3.79 -4.07 20.08
N ARG A 113 2.65 -3.63 19.50
CA ARG A 113 1.28 -3.74 20.02
C ARG A 113 0.37 -4.37 18.99
N TRP A 114 0.70 -5.58 18.59
CA TRP A 114 0.09 -6.26 17.44
C TRP A 114 -1.31 -6.83 17.69
N ASP A 115 -1.79 -6.80 18.92
CA ASP A 115 -3.10 -7.30 19.38
C ASP A 115 -4.25 -6.30 19.26
N THR A 116 -3.94 -5.03 18.99
CA THR A 116 -4.92 -3.94 18.98
C THR A 116 -4.95 -3.21 17.63
N PRO A 117 -5.67 -3.73 16.62
CA PRO A 117 -5.86 -3.04 15.35
C PRO A 117 -6.68 -1.77 15.52
N ILE A 118 -6.31 -0.71 14.80
CA ILE A 118 -6.99 0.57 14.78
C ILE A 118 -7.48 0.83 13.36
N VAL A 119 -8.78 0.97 13.15
CA VAL A 119 -9.32 1.46 11.88
C VAL A 119 -9.02 2.96 11.79
N ILE A 120 -8.20 3.34 10.81
CA ILE A 120 -7.80 4.74 10.62
C ILE A 120 -8.58 5.46 9.52
N ALA A 121 -9.19 4.72 8.59
CA ALA A 121 -10.06 5.28 7.56
C ALA A 121 -11.01 4.23 6.99
N GLY A 122 -12.15 4.68 6.51
CA GLY A 122 -13.17 3.86 5.87
C GLY A 122 -14.33 3.48 6.78
N THR A 123 -15.56 3.69 6.29
CA THR A 123 -16.80 3.35 7.01
C THR A 123 -17.10 1.85 7.06
N GLY A 124 -16.40 1.05 6.28
CA GLY A 124 -16.73 -0.36 6.02
C GLY A 124 -17.70 -0.58 4.86
N LYS A 125 -18.32 0.46 4.36
CA LYS A 125 -19.17 0.39 3.16
C LYS A 125 -18.32 0.55 1.91
N SER A 126 -18.64 -0.21 0.86
CA SER A 126 -18.06 0.01 -0.46
C SER A 126 -18.50 1.36 -1.02
N GLY A 127 -17.58 2.10 -1.63
CA GLY A 127 -17.86 3.41 -2.21
C GLY A 127 -16.60 4.15 -2.62
N TYR A 128 -16.80 5.41 -3.02
CA TYR A 128 -15.76 6.30 -3.55
C TYR A 128 -15.96 7.73 -3.00
N ALA A 129 -16.30 7.88 -1.75
CA ALA A 129 -16.50 9.20 -1.15
C ALA A 129 -15.22 9.69 -0.47
N ASP A 130 -14.82 10.91 -0.78
CA ASP A 130 -13.86 11.69 -0.01
C ASP A 130 -14.52 12.28 1.24
N GLY A 131 -13.74 12.74 2.20
CA GLY A 131 -14.22 13.36 3.41
C GLY A 131 -13.43 12.97 4.67
N PRO A 132 -13.98 13.22 5.86
CA PRO A 132 -13.39 12.76 7.11
C PRO A 132 -13.11 11.25 7.09
N VAL A 133 -12.03 10.79 7.73
CA VAL A 133 -11.61 9.38 7.70
C VAL A 133 -12.70 8.40 8.16
N ASN A 134 -13.59 8.82 9.04
CA ASN A 134 -14.72 8.03 9.54
C ASN A 134 -15.99 8.12 8.66
N GLU A 135 -15.98 8.92 7.60
CA GLU A 135 -17.08 9.08 6.64
C GLU A 135 -16.68 8.64 5.23
N ALA A 136 -15.40 8.70 4.90
CA ALA A 136 -14.86 8.27 3.62
C ALA A 136 -15.16 6.80 3.35
N THR A 137 -15.29 6.48 2.07
CA THR A 137 -15.53 5.10 1.62
C THR A 137 -14.46 4.67 0.62
N PHE A 138 -14.17 3.38 0.63
CA PHE A 138 -13.27 2.72 -0.31
C PHE A 138 -13.98 1.54 -0.96
N THR A 139 -13.53 1.10 -2.11
CA THR A 139 -13.97 -0.15 -2.72
C THR A 139 -12.77 -1.03 -3.01
N SER A 140 -12.66 -2.14 -2.27
CA SER A 140 -11.56 -3.10 -2.40
C SER A 140 -10.19 -2.41 -2.40
N PRO A 141 -9.82 -1.66 -1.35
CA PRO A 141 -8.51 -1.02 -1.26
C PRO A 141 -7.42 -2.08 -1.32
N TRP A 142 -6.45 -1.92 -2.23
CA TRP A 142 -5.45 -2.94 -2.48
C TRP A 142 -4.04 -2.49 -2.08
N GLY A 143 -3.38 -1.72 -2.93
CA GLY A 143 -2.04 -1.21 -2.63
C GLY A 143 -2.04 -0.12 -1.58
N ILE A 144 -0.97 -0.04 -0.78
CA ILE A 144 -0.78 0.99 0.23
C ILE A 144 0.68 1.45 0.24
N ALA A 145 0.89 2.72 0.44
CA ALA A 145 2.21 3.30 0.68
C ALA A 145 2.13 4.38 1.75
N VAL A 146 3.07 4.35 2.69
CA VAL A 146 3.25 5.42 3.69
C VAL A 146 4.29 6.39 3.17
N THR A 147 3.94 7.66 3.13
CA THR A 147 4.83 8.75 2.68
C THR A 147 5.85 9.12 3.77
N ALA A 148 6.90 9.86 3.41
CA ALA A 148 7.96 10.26 4.34
C ALA A 148 7.44 11.09 5.53
N ASP A 149 6.38 11.86 5.34
CA ASP A 149 5.70 12.64 6.38
C ASP A 149 4.62 11.84 7.15
N GLY A 150 4.41 10.58 6.77
CA GLY A 150 3.53 9.61 7.42
C GLY A 150 2.08 9.63 6.96
N ASN A 151 1.77 10.36 5.91
CA ASN A 151 0.48 10.25 5.26
C ASN A 151 0.40 8.97 4.42
N ILE A 152 -0.77 8.63 3.92
CA ILE A 152 -0.98 7.32 3.32
C ILE A 152 -1.60 7.48 1.93
N LEU A 153 -1.02 6.79 0.96
CA LEU A 153 -1.61 6.57 -0.36
C LEU A 153 -2.21 5.17 -0.43
N VAL A 154 -3.43 5.08 -0.97
CA VAL A 154 -4.17 3.83 -1.13
C VAL A 154 -4.58 3.69 -2.59
N ALA A 155 -4.23 2.56 -3.20
CA ALA A 155 -4.73 2.19 -4.52
C ALA A 155 -6.06 1.44 -4.37
N GLY A 156 -7.11 2.01 -4.94
CA GLY A 156 -8.41 1.36 -5.03
C GLY A 156 -8.44 0.43 -6.23
N ASN A 157 -8.75 -0.85 -6.03
CA ASN A 157 -8.74 -1.82 -7.11
C ASN A 157 -10.14 -2.01 -7.73
N GLY A 158 -11.20 -1.66 -7.08
CA GLY A 158 -12.52 -2.06 -7.51
C GLY A 158 -12.60 -3.58 -7.72
N THR A 159 -13.74 -4.16 -7.86
CA THR A 159 -13.82 -5.54 -8.32
C THR A 159 -13.43 -5.58 -9.80
N ALA A 160 -12.44 -6.38 -10.17
CA ALA A 160 -11.90 -6.49 -11.53
C ALA A 160 -12.97 -6.82 -12.61
N GLU A 161 -14.17 -7.16 -12.20
CA GLU A 161 -15.30 -7.56 -13.03
C GLU A 161 -16.40 -6.48 -13.12
N ALA A 162 -16.31 -5.39 -12.35
CA ALA A 162 -17.35 -4.37 -12.39
C ALA A 162 -17.26 -3.54 -13.67
N SER A 163 -18.12 -3.86 -14.61
CA SER A 163 -18.51 -2.98 -15.74
C SER A 163 -19.33 -1.76 -15.27
N THR A 164 -19.49 -1.58 -13.98
CA THR A 164 -20.35 -0.58 -13.37
C THR A 164 -19.56 0.53 -12.66
N VAL A 165 -20.06 1.72 -12.79
CA VAL A 165 -19.55 3.06 -12.50
C VAL A 165 -19.14 3.32 -11.02
N SER A 166 -19.12 2.34 -10.14
CA SER A 166 -18.90 2.50 -8.70
C SER A 166 -17.60 1.90 -8.16
N ALA A 167 -16.68 1.50 -9.03
CA ALA A 167 -15.40 0.96 -8.61
C ALA A 167 -14.42 2.11 -8.35
N ASP A 168 -13.75 2.09 -7.20
CA ASP A 168 -12.72 3.06 -6.81
C ASP A 168 -11.43 2.86 -7.64
N GLN A 169 -11.45 3.31 -8.91
CA GLN A 169 -10.31 3.25 -9.82
C GLN A 169 -9.44 4.49 -9.64
N SER A 170 -8.92 4.66 -8.44
CA SER A 170 -8.19 5.87 -8.06
C SER A 170 -7.05 5.58 -7.07
N ILE A 171 -6.24 6.57 -6.87
CA ILE A 171 -5.32 6.66 -5.74
C ILE A 171 -5.92 7.65 -4.75
N ARG A 172 -6.12 7.19 -3.52
CA ARG A 172 -6.67 7.99 -2.43
C ARG A 172 -5.54 8.42 -1.49
N TYR A 173 -5.64 9.61 -0.96
CA TYR A 173 -4.68 10.17 0.00
C TYR A 173 -5.36 10.36 1.34
N ILE A 174 -4.73 9.87 2.39
CA ILE A 174 -5.18 10.04 3.78
C ILE A 174 -4.18 10.94 4.48
N ASP A 175 -4.61 12.14 4.78
CA ASP A 175 -3.88 13.08 5.64
C ASP A 175 -4.15 12.72 7.10
N GLN A 176 -3.16 12.13 7.76
CA GLN A 176 -3.29 11.70 9.16
C GLN A 176 -3.35 12.89 10.14
N LYS A 177 -2.87 14.06 9.75
CA LYS A 177 -2.88 15.26 10.60
C LYS A 177 -4.25 15.92 10.61
N THR A 178 -4.89 16.03 9.45
CA THR A 178 -6.22 16.64 9.32
C THR A 178 -7.37 15.64 9.49
N GLY A 179 -7.07 14.33 9.37
CA GLY A 179 -8.08 13.29 9.40
C GLY A 179 -8.97 13.28 8.15
N MET A 180 -8.45 13.68 6.99
CA MET A 180 -9.18 13.76 5.75
C MET A 180 -8.70 12.75 4.73
N VAL A 181 -9.63 12.18 3.99
CA VAL A 181 -9.38 11.38 2.78
C VAL A 181 -9.74 12.22 1.56
N THR A 182 -8.84 12.26 0.59
CA THR A 182 -9.07 12.94 -0.70
C THR A 182 -8.63 12.06 -1.86
N THR A 183 -9.21 12.25 -3.02
CA THR A 183 -8.74 11.62 -4.25
C THR A 183 -7.45 12.30 -4.70
N PHE A 184 -6.35 11.54 -4.72
CA PHE A 184 -5.05 12.03 -5.16
C PHE A 184 -4.91 11.99 -6.67
N ALA A 185 -5.36 10.90 -7.32
CA ALA A 185 -5.36 10.74 -8.76
C ALA A 185 -6.39 9.70 -9.19
N GLY A 186 -6.89 9.85 -10.42
CA GLY A 186 -7.86 8.93 -11.00
C GLY A 186 -9.29 9.47 -10.96
N SER A 187 -10.09 9.06 -11.93
CA SER A 187 -11.49 9.49 -12.08
C SER A 187 -12.49 8.65 -11.29
N GLY A 188 -12.03 7.59 -10.62
CA GLY A 188 -12.91 6.59 -10.02
C GLY A 188 -13.52 5.61 -11.04
N THR A 189 -13.43 5.90 -12.34
CA THR A 189 -13.92 5.03 -13.42
C THR A 189 -12.75 4.32 -14.11
N SER A 190 -13.01 3.09 -14.60
CA SER A 190 -11.99 2.34 -15.33
C SER A 190 -11.66 2.97 -16.67
N GLY A 191 -10.38 3.12 -16.97
CA GLY A 191 -9.88 3.67 -18.22
C GLY A 191 -8.36 3.60 -18.33
N ASN A 192 -7.82 4.14 -19.42
CA ASN A 192 -6.37 4.22 -19.66
C ASN A 192 -6.00 5.58 -20.26
N THR A 193 -6.52 6.65 -19.69
CA THR A 193 -6.16 8.00 -20.10
C THR A 193 -5.03 8.51 -19.20
N ASP A 194 -4.00 9.08 -19.82
CA ASP A 194 -3.00 9.87 -19.14
C ASP A 194 -3.43 11.33 -19.21
N SER A 195 -3.24 12.04 -18.11
CA SER A 195 -3.40 13.47 -18.08
C SER A 195 -2.14 14.12 -17.53
N SER A 196 -1.79 15.29 -18.02
CA SER A 196 -0.83 16.13 -17.35
C SER A 196 -1.52 16.75 -16.15
N PHE A 197 -1.25 16.22 -14.94
CA PHE A 197 -1.73 16.82 -13.71
C PHE A 197 -0.75 17.87 -13.21
N GLU A 198 -1.21 19.05 -12.98
CA GLU A 198 -0.67 19.88 -11.93
C GLU A 198 -1.35 19.46 -10.63
N VAL A 199 -0.69 18.64 -9.82
CA VAL A 199 -1.16 18.40 -8.46
C VAL A 199 -0.90 19.65 -7.65
N LEU A 200 -1.94 20.36 -7.31
CA LEU A 200 -1.82 21.52 -6.43
C LEU A 200 -1.58 21.03 -5.00
N SER A 201 -0.45 21.44 -4.52
CA SER A 201 0.12 21.43 -3.16
C SER A 201 -0.70 20.83 -2.00
N TYR A 202 0.02 20.12 -1.17
CA TYR A 202 -0.25 19.52 0.15
C TYR A 202 -0.89 20.42 1.22
N ALA A 203 -1.32 21.60 0.90
CA ALA A 203 -1.95 22.53 1.84
C ALA A 203 -3.31 22.96 1.31
N GLY A 204 -4.34 22.22 1.72
CA GLY A 204 -5.71 22.69 1.91
C GLY A 204 -6.27 23.71 0.92
N VAL A 205 -6.28 23.44 -0.38
CA VAL A 205 -6.92 24.33 -1.34
C VAL A 205 -7.95 23.57 -2.16
N ASN A 206 -9.20 23.89 -1.91
CA ASN A 206 -10.29 23.70 -2.84
C ASN A 206 -10.06 24.56 -4.09
N SER A 207 -9.48 24.02 -5.14
CA SER A 207 -9.57 24.60 -6.46
C SER A 207 -9.96 23.49 -7.43
N ALA A 208 -11.11 23.67 -8.05
CA ALA A 208 -11.56 22.85 -9.16
C ALA A 208 -10.56 22.99 -10.30
N LEU A 209 -9.79 21.95 -10.56
CA LEU A 209 -8.98 21.83 -11.76
C LEU A 209 -9.81 21.12 -12.80
N GLU A 210 -10.22 21.85 -13.80
CA GLU A 210 -10.79 21.32 -15.03
C GLU A 210 -9.67 20.70 -15.90
N SER A 211 -9.12 19.57 -15.45
CA SER A 211 -8.35 18.69 -16.34
C SER A 211 -9.08 17.37 -16.45
N LEU A 212 -9.07 16.76 -17.63
CA LEU A 212 -9.60 15.42 -17.79
C LEU A 212 -8.87 14.51 -16.79
N PRO A 213 -9.57 13.87 -15.85
CA PRO A 213 -8.93 13.08 -14.84
C PRO A 213 -8.21 11.89 -15.47
N ALA A 214 -6.99 11.60 -15.05
CA ALA A 214 -6.35 10.36 -15.40
C ALA A 214 -7.28 9.20 -15.04
N ALA A 215 -7.27 8.15 -15.84
CA ALA A 215 -8.04 6.97 -15.54
C ALA A 215 -7.11 5.79 -15.35
N PHE A 216 -7.43 4.97 -14.35
CA PHE A 216 -6.75 3.72 -14.07
C PHE A 216 -7.64 2.53 -14.44
N GLY A 217 -7.01 1.40 -14.76
CA GLY A 217 -7.68 0.14 -15.01
C GLY A 217 -7.36 -0.91 -13.95
N ALA A 218 -7.83 -0.76 -12.72
CA ALA A 218 -7.50 -1.56 -11.55
C ALA A 218 -6.09 -1.27 -10.99
N PRO A 219 -5.85 -0.09 -10.40
CA PRO A 219 -4.60 0.24 -9.73
C PRO A 219 -4.41 -0.70 -8.52
N SER A 220 -3.39 -1.56 -8.57
CA SER A 220 -3.21 -2.64 -7.60
C SER A 220 -2.05 -2.43 -6.65
N SER A 221 -1.13 -1.51 -6.98
CA SER A 221 -0.02 -1.16 -6.10
C SER A 221 0.32 0.30 -6.26
N VAL A 222 0.80 0.90 -5.19
CA VAL A 222 1.32 2.26 -5.16
C VAL A 222 2.61 2.27 -4.36
N CYS A 223 3.58 3.04 -4.80
CA CYS A 223 4.79 3.33 -4.02
C CYS A 223 5.23 4.77 -4.23
N VAL A 224 5.99 5.27 -3.28
CA VAL A 224 6.55 6.64 -3.30
C VAL A 224 8.06 6.51 -3.23
N ASP A 225 8.77 7.22 -4.10
CA ASP A 225 10.22 7.28 -4.04
C ASP A 225 10.69 8.35 -3.03
N LYS A 226 12.02 8.45 -2.85
CA LYS A 226 12.64 9.41 -1.93
C LYS A 226 12.39 10.88 -2.28
N ASP A 227 12.03 11.15 -3.54
CA ASP A 227 11.78 12.50 -4.05
C ASP A 227 10.28 12.84 -4.06
N GLY A 228 9.44 11.95 -3.50
CA GLY A 228 7.99 12.11 -3.43
C GLY A 228 7.25 11.75 -4.71
N THR A 229 7.93 11.21 -5.72
CA THR A 229 7.29 10.72 -6.93
C THR A 229 6.48 9.47 -6.63
N VAL A 230 5.25 9.44 -7.09
CA VAL A 230 4.34 8.31 -6.90
C VAL A 230 4.31 7.43 -8.15
N TYR A 231 4.47 6.15 -7.96
CA TYR A 231 4.33 5.14 -9.03
C TYR A 231 3.15 4.23 -8.71
N VAL A 232 2.34 3.97 -9.73
CA VAL A 232 1.12 3.16 -9.62
C VAL A 232 1.22 2.01 -10.60
N LEU A 233 1.08 0.77 -10.11
CA LEU A 233 0.89 -0.39 -10.97
C LEU A 233 -0.58 -0.46 -11.39
N ASP A 234 -0.82 -0.18 -12.65
CA ASP A 234 -2.15 -0.23 -13.27
C ASP A 234 -2.33 -1.59 -13.95
N ARG A 235 -2.84 -2.55 -13.19
CA ARG A 235 -2.82 -3.97 -13.57
C ARG A 235 -3.60 -4.25 -14.84
N ARG A 236 -4.79 -3.71 -15.01
CA ARG A 236 -5.63 -3.98 -16.20
C ARG A 236 -5.05 -3.37 -17.47
N ASN A 237 -4.36 -2.25 -17.33
CA ASN A 237 -3.70 -1.57 -18.44
C ASN A 237 -2.28 -2.08 -18.71
N ASN A 238 -1.78 -3.05 -17.90
CA ASN A 238 -0.44 -3.65 -18.01
C ASN A 238 0.68 -2.59 -18.06
N CYS A 239 0.57 -1.56 -17.23
CA CYS A 239 1.56 -0.47 -17.20
C CYS A 239 1.84 0.01 -15.78
N VAL A 240 2.92 0.76 -15.65
CA VAL A 240 3.23 1.56 -14.46
C VAL A 240 3.03 3.01 -14.83
N LYS A 241 2.19 3.71 -14.10
CA LYS A 241 1.96 5.15 -14.24
C LYS A 241 2.80 5.90 -13.21
N LYS A 242 3.43 6.99 -13.66
CA LYS A 242 4.19 7.89 -12.82
C LYS A 242 3.37 9.15 -12.58
N ILE A 243 3.26 9.57 -11.32
CA ILE A 243 2.63 10.82 -10.92
C ILE A 243 3.71 11.70 -10.32
N THR A 244 3.96 12.84 -10.93
CA THR A 244 4.91 13.85 -10.44
C THR A 244 4.13 15.05 -9.94
N THR A 245 4.47 15.54 -8.76
CA THR A 245 4.02 16.86 -8.29
C THR A 245 4.85 17.91 -8.98
N VAL A 246 4.19 18.87 -9.62
CA VAL A 246 4.89 20.05 -10.14
C VAL A 246 4.88 21.10 -9.03
N GLU A 247 6.06 21.38 -8.45
CA GLU A 247 6.19 22.55 -7.58
C GLU A 247 6.00 23.81 -8.43
N LYS A 248 5.14 24.71 -7.98
CA LYS A 248 5.00 26.06 -8.55
C LYS A 248 5.95 27.03 -7.87
#